data_f3021ea63800700568f88c29cca33143
#
_entry.id   f3021ea63800700568f88c29cca33143
#
_cell.length_a   1.000
_cell.length_b   1.000
_cell.length_c   1.000
_cell.angle_alpha   90.00
_cell.angle_beta   90.00
_cell.angle_gamma   90.00
#
_symmetry.space_group_name_H-M   'P 1'
#
loop_
_entity.id
_entity.type
_entity.pdbx_description
1 polymer ?
#
loop_
_entity_poly.entity_id
_entity_poly.type
_entity_poly.pdbx_seq_one_letter_code
_entity_poly.pdbx_strand_id
1 'polypeptide(L)'
;MLFIRSLAFNIALYVNTIVQMIIWAPLYFLLPRKNAWFVPKFWAASCLWLHKILAGARAEISGVEHLPSGPCIIAPKHQSFWDTIAFLPSIPDALYILKRELMWIPLFGWYVAKMRMIPIDRGSRSKALRQAVKIGRERMRENRQLIIYPEGTRRPPGAEPAYKYGIVELYAQLQVPVVPVAHVAGLYWPRRKFMRYPGVIRARFLPPIEPGLSREDFLQRLIRETEAACDELLLEAARSPNHPPLPPTAIARIEELKKDRS
;
A
#
# COMPACT_ATOMS: atom_id res chain seq x y z
N MET A 1 -12.14 -7.89 25.50
CA MET A 1 -10.78 -7.32 25.32
C MET A 1 -10.51 -6.80 23.90
N LEU A 2 -10.84 -7.54 22.82
CA LEU A 2 -10.56 -7.11 21.43
C LEU A 2 -11.20 -5.75 21.08
N PHE A 3 -12.47 -5.52 21.48
CA PHE A 3 -13.16 -4.25 21.22
C PHE A 3 -12.43 -3.06 21.86
N ILE A 4 -12.06 -3.16 23.14
CA ILE A 4 -11.36 -2.09 23.89
C ILE A 4 -10.01 -1.79 23.25
N ARG A 5 -9.24 -2.81 22.87
CA ARG A 5 -7.96 -2.64 22.16
C ARG A 5 -8.15 -1.96 20.79
N SER A 6 -9.18 -2.36 20.04
CA SER A 6 -9.52 -1.74 18.76
C SER A 6 -9.95 -0.29 18.92
N LEU A 7 -10.75 0.03 19.94
CA LEU A 7 -11.17 1.39 20.28
C LEU A 7 -9.95 2.25 20.63
N ALA A 8 -9.11 1.78 21.56
CA ALA A 8 -7.90 2.49 21.96
C ALA A 8 -6.98 2.78 20.78
N PHE A 9 -6.78 1.79 19.91
CA PHE A 9 -5.98 1.97 18.70
C PHE A 9 -6.61 2.98 17.73
N ASN A 10 -7.90 2.87 17.46
CA ASN A 10 -8.57 3.78 16.53
C ASN A 10 -8.50 5.23 17.04
N ILE A 11 -8.73 5.48 18.31
CA ILE A 11 -8.58 6.81 18.93
C ILE A 11 -7.13 7.28 18.82
N ALA A 12 -6.18 6.44 19.26
CA ALA A 12 -4.76 6.79 19.22
C ALA A 12 -4.25 7.10 17.81
N LEU A 13 -4.71 6.37 16.80
CA LEU A 13 -4.35 6.61 15.40
C LEU A 13 -4.75 8.02 14.94
N TYR A 14 -5.99 8.44 15.21
CA TYR A 14 -6.47 9.77 14.81
C TYR A 14 -5.79 10.87 15.62
N VAL A 15 -5.69 10.71 16.95
CA VAL A 15 -4.99 11.66 17.82
C VAL A 15 -3.54 11.83 17.41
N ASN A 16 -2.81 10.72 17.22
CA ASN A 16 -1.42 10.72 16.76
C ASN A 16 -1.28 11.44 15.41
N THR A 17 -2.19 11.18 14.47
CA THR A 17 -2.17 11.83 13.17
C THR A 17 -2.37 13.33 13.28
N ILE A 18 -3.41 13.79 14.00
CA ILE A 18 -3.73 15.22 14.15
C ILE A 18 -2.60 15.95 14.90
N VAL A 19 -2.15 15.38 16.02
CA VAL A 19 -1.09 15.97 16.85
C VAL A 19 0.20 16.11 16.04
N GLN A 20 0.63 15.08 15.34
CA GLN A 20 1.85 15.15 14.53
C GLN A 20 1.71 16.11 13.36
N MET A 21 0.56 16.17 12.70
CA MET A 21 0.33 17.14 11.63
C MET A 21 0.45 18.59 12.14
N ILE A 22 0.03 18.87 13.37
CA ILE A 22 0.12 20.22 13.95
C ILE A 22 1.55 20.49 14.43
N ILE A 23 2.14 19.60 15.22
CA ILE A 23 3.45 19.82 15.85
C ILE A 23 4.56 19.90 14.80
N TRP A 24 4.53 19.01 13.80
CA TRP A 24 5.56 18.97 12.77
C TRP A 24 5.35 19.97 11.63
N ALA A 25 4.18 20.67 11.55
CA ALA A 25 3.88 21.57 10.46
C ALA A 25 4.96 22.66 10.24
N PRO A 26 5.44 23.42 11.26
CA PRO A 26 6.45 24.44 11.02
C PRO A 26 7.71 23.87 10.37
N LEU A 27 8.27 22.82 10.97
CA LEU A 27 9.48 22.18 10.47
C LEU A 27 9.27 21.54 9.09
N TYR A 28 8.14 20.85 8.91
CA TYR A 28 7.79 20.21 7.65
C TYR A 28 7.73 21.20 6.48
N PHE A 29 7.10 22.36 6.68
CA PHE A 29 6.94 23.35 5.61
C PHE A 29 8.20 24.19 5.37
N LEU A 30 9.05 24.38 6.36
CA LEU A 30 10.32 25.07 6.23
C LEU A 30 11.38 24.23 5.50
N LEU A 31 11.43 22.94 5.73
CA LEU A 31 12.44 22.07 5.13
C LEU A 31 12.23 21.87 3.61
N PRO A 32 13.32 21.68 2.84
CA PRO A 32 13.22 21.17 1.47
C PRO A 32 12.43 19.87 1.40
N ARG A 33 11.67 19.64 0.31
CA ARG A 33 10.77 18.48 0.14
C ARG A 33 11.42 17.13 0.49
N LYS A 34 12.65 16.90 0.00
CA LYS A 34 13.34 15.62 0.26
C LYS A 34 13.61 15.41 1.75
N ASN A 35 14.03 16.46 2.45
CA ASN A 35 14.33 16.38 3.87
C ASN A 35 13.06 16.27 4.72
N ALA A 36 11.95 16.88 4.26
CA ALA A 36 10.67 16.82 4.95
C ALA A 36 10.06 15.40 5.01
N TRP A 37 10.59 14.43 4.23
CA TRP A 37 10.13 13.04 4.24
C TRP A 37 10.26 12.34 5.59
N PHE A 38 11.13 12.81 6.48
CA PHE A 38 11.22 12.22 7.81
C PHE A 38 9.90 12.33 8.58
N VAL A 39 9.11 13.40 8.38
CA VAL A 39 7.83 13.59 9.09
C VAL A 39 6.79 12.53 8.70
N PRO A 40 6.43 12.32 7.42
CA PRO A 40 5.52 11.23 7.06
C PRO A 40 6.06 9.85 7.41
N LYS A 41 7.37 9.61 7.33
CA LYS A 41 7.98 8.34 7.72
C LYS A 41 7.89 8.10 9.23
N PHE A 42 8.17 9.11 10.04
CA PHE A 42 8.01 9.06 11.49
C PHE A 42 6.55 8.84 11.89
N TRP A 43 5.62 9.54 11.26
CA TRP A 43 4.18 9.31 11.43
C TRP A 43 3.79 7.86 11.11
N ALA A 44 4.23 7.34 9.98
CA ALA A 44 3.94 5.96 9.58
C ALA A 44 4.51 4.96 10.59
N ALA A 45 5.76 5.13 11.01
CA ALA A 45 6.41 4.29 12.02
C ALA A 45 5.66 4.33 13.36
N SER A 46 5.25 5.52 13.82
CA SER A 46 4.46 5.68 15.05
C SER A 46 3.08 5.01 14.95
N CYS A 47 2.41 5.09 13.80
CA CYS A 47 1.14 4.38 13.58
C CYS A 47 1.31 2.86 13.65
N LEU A 48 2.38 2.31 13.07
CA LEU A 48 2.71 0.89 13.15
C LEU A 48 3.07 0.47 14.58
N TRP A 49 3.78 1.31 15.31
CA TRP A 49 4.09 1.09 16.71
C TRP A 49 2.83 1.07 17.59
N LEU A 50 1.93 2.04 17.41
CA LEU A 50 0.63 2.07 18.08
C LEU A 50 -0.21 0.82 17.74
N HIS A 51 -0.19 0.37 16.47
CA HIS A 51 -0.88 -0.82 16.05
C HIS A 51 -0.33 -2.07 16.76
N LYS A 52 0.98 -2.16 16.93
CA LYS A 52 1.64 -3.24 17.68
C LYS A 52 1.25 -3.22 19.15
N ILE A 53 1.34 -2.08 19.84
CA ILE A 53 1.14 -2.00 21.28
C ILE A 53 -0.34 -2.12 21.65
N LEU A 54 -1.22 -1.37 20.98
CA LEU A 54 -2.63 -1.29 21.35
C LEU A 54 -3.45 -2.42 20.72
N ALA A 55 -3.32 -2.67 19.43
CA ALA A 55 -4.06 -3.74 18.76
C ALA A 55 -3.35 -5.11 18.81
N GLY A 56 -2.05 -5.15 19.12
CA GLY A 56 -1.26 -6.39 19.13
C GLY A 56 -0.92 -6.92 17.77
N ALA A 57 -0.95 -6.07 16.73
CA ALA A 57 -0.66 -6.43 15.36
C ALA A 57 0.72 -5.89 14.95
N ARG A 58 1.65 -6.79 14.68
CA ARG A 58 3.04 -6.49 14.31
C ARG A 58 3.22 -6.58 12.80
N ALA A 59 3.93 -5.63 12.20
CA ALA A 59 4.34 -5.69 10.81
C ALA A 59 5.64 -6.49 10.64
N GLU A 60 5.68 -7.41 9.68
CA GLU A 60 6.90 -8.06 9.18
C GLU A 60 6.98 -7.85 7.67
N ILE A 61 7.94 -7.05 7.25
CA ILE A 61 8.12 -6.67 5.84
C ILE A 61 9.46 -7.26 5.37
N SER A 62 9.42 -8.05 4.31
CA SER A 62 10.59 -8.68 3.69
C SER A 62 10.75 -8.27 2.22
N GLY A 63 11.90 -8.59 1.63
CA GLY A 63 12.16 -8.31 0.21
C GLY A 63 12.41 -6.83 -0.10
N VAL A 64 12.66 -5.98 0.90
CA VAL A 64 12.91 -4.54 0.70
C VAL A 64 14.15 -4.32 -0.17
N GLU A 65 15.07 -5.25 -0.18
CA GLU A 65 16.26 -5.29 -1.05
C GLU A 65 15.91 -5.36 -2.55
N HIS A 66 14.69 -5.77 -2.90
CA HIS A 66 14.19 -5.75 -4.28
C HIS A 66 13.80 -4.35 -4.77
N LEU A 67 13.75 -3.35 -3.87
CA LEU A 67 13.49 -1.98 -4.28
C LEU A 67 14.70 -1.41 -5.02
N PRO A 68 14.56 -1.00 -6.30
CA PRO A 68 15.63 -0.33 -7.01
C PRO A 68 16.05 0.97 -6.31
N SER A 69 17.32 1.32 -6.38
CA SER A 69 17.83 2.61 -5.89
C SER A 69 17.34 3.81 -6.71
N GLY A 70 16.86 3.54 -7.93
CA GLY A 70 16.34 4.52 -8.88
C GLY A 70 14.81 4.62 -8.91
N PRO A 71 14.26 5.21 -9.97
CA PRO A 71 12.82 5.31 -10.17
C PRO A 71 12.23 3.92 -10.43
N CYS A 72 11.09 3.65 -9.81
CA CYS A 72 10.34 2.41 -10.04
C CYS A 72 8.85 2.64 -9.75
N ILE A 73 8.04 1.68 -10.17
CA ILE A 73 6.64 1.57 -9.78
C ILE A 73 6.56 0.49 -8.68
N ILE A 74 5.93 0.80 -7.57
CA ILE A 74 5.61 -0.16 -6.52
C ILE A 74 4.13 -0.49 -6.65
N ALA A 75 3.82 -1.77 -6.80
CA ALA A 75 2.47 -2.27 -7.10
C ALA A 75 1.93 -3.19 -5.99
N PRO A 76 1.52 -2.65 -4.83
CA PRO A 76 1.00 -3.48 -3.75
C PRO A 76 -0.43 -3.93 -3.99
N LYS A 77 -0.79 -5.10 -3.49
CA LYS A 77 -2.20 -5.43 -3.24
C LYS A 77 -2.83 -4.32 -2.40
N HIS A 78 -4.14 -4.15 -2.52
CA HIS A 78 -4.86 -3.15 -1.75
C HIS A 78 -5.97 -3.78 -0.93
N GLN A 79 -5.74 -3.97 0.36
CA GLN A 79 -6.67 -4.68 1.24
C GLN A 79 -7.10 -3.83 2.45
N SER A 80 -6.24 -2.89 2.89
CA SER A 80 -6.36 -2.22 4.16
C SER A 80 -5.97 -0.74 4.09
N PHE A 81 -6.20 0.01 5.14
CA PHE A 81 -5.52 1.30 5.34
C PHE A 81 -4.05 1.08 5.73
N TRP A 82 -3.75 -0.06 6.34
CA TRP A 82 -2.41 -0.45 6.74
C TRP A 82 -1.40 -0.41 5.57
N ASP A 83 -1.78 -0.89 4.40
CA ASP A 83 -0.91 -0.92 3.23
C ASP A 83 -0.56 0.46 2.67
N THR A 84 -1.31 1.50 3.03
CA THR A 84 -0.99 2.87 2.64
C THR A 84 0.08 3.52 3.52
N ILE A 85 0.34 2.98 4.71
CA ILE A 85 1.31 3.51 5.66
C ILE A 85 2.51 2.59 5.87
N ALA A 86 2.31 1.27 5.81
CA ALA A 86 3.31 0.29 6.22
C ALA A 86 4.59 0.32 5.38
N PHE A 87 4.47 0.61 4.09
CA PHE A 87 5.62 0.63 3.18
C PHE A 87 6.38 1.95 3.18
N LEU A 88 5.76 3.02 3.70
CA LEU A 88 6.33 4.37 3.65
C LEU A 88 7.72 4.50 4.29
N PRO A 89 8.02 3.87 5.45
CA PRO A 89 9.35 3.94 6.05
C PRO A 89 10.47 3.38 5.14
N SER A 90 10.16 2.36 4.33
CA SER A 90 11.13 1.67 3.47
C SER A 90 11.33 2.34 2.11
N ILE A 91 10.46 3.27 1.71
CA ILE A 91 10.51 3.90 0.38
C ILE A 91 11.22 5.26 0.47
N PRO A 92 12.32 5.49 -0.28
CA PRO A 92 13.09 6.74 -0.19
C PRO A 92 12.28 8.01 -0.47
N ASP A 93 11.62 8.10 -1.62
CA ASP A 93 10.85 9.28 -2.06
C ASP A 93 9.52 8.85 -2.69
N ALA A 94 8.60 8.40 -1.86
CA ALA A 94 7.31 7.86 -2.29
C ALA A 94 6.47 8.87 -3.06
N LEU A 95 5.82 8.41 -4.11
CA LEU A 95 4.92 9.18 -4.95
C LEU A 95 3.58 8.46 -5.06
N TYR A 96 2.54 8.95 -4.41
CA TYR A 96 1.22 8.33 -4.47
C TYR A 96 0.34 8.95 -5.56
N ILE A 97 -0.38 8.09 -6.28
CA ILE A 97 -1.55 8.49 -7.04
C ILE A 97 -2.74 8.49 -6.08
N LEU A 98 -3.32 9.64 -5.86
CA LEU A 98 -4.41 9.82 -4.90
C LEU A 98 -5.64 10.49 -5.51
N LYS A 99 -6.77 10.35 -4.82
CA LYS A 99 -8.01 11.01 -5.22
C LYS A 99 -7.89 12.52 -5.03
N ARG A 100 -8.25 13.32 -6.06
CA ARG A 100 -8.11 14.78 -6.05
C ARG A 100 -8.79 15.45 -4.84
N GLU A 101 -9.93 14.93 -4.40
CA GLU A 101 -10.68 15.47 -3.28
C GLU A 101 -9.94 15.40 -1.94
N LEU A 102 -8.94 14.53 -1.83
CA LEU A 102 -8.07 14.49 -0.65
C LEU A 102 -7.23 15.77 -0.50
N MET A 103 -7.00 16.50 -1.59
CA MET A 103 -6.32 17.78 -1.55
C MET A 103 -7.12 18.89 -0.83
N TRP A 104 -8.42 18.69 -0.66
CA TRP A 104 -9.32 19.66 -0.01
C TRP A 104 -9.43 19.45 1.51
N ILE A 105 -8.89 18.34 2.03
CA ILE A 105 -8.86 18.11 3.48
C ILE A 105 -7.87 19.09 4.11
N PRO A 106 -8.33 19.94 5.07
CA PRO A 106 -7.46 20.89 5.74
C PRO A 106 -6.21 20.23 6.33
N LEU A 107 -5.09 20.91 6.30
CA LEU A 107 -3.76 20.42 6.66
C LEU A 107 -3.27 19.28 5.75
N PHE A 108 -4.00 18.17 5.68
CA PHE A 108 -3.62 16.98 4.90
C PHE A 108 -3.34 17.33 3.43
N GLY A 109 -4.21 18.10 2.79
CA GLY A 109 -4.02 18.54 1.41
C GLY A 109 -2.73 19.33 1.21
N TRP A 110 -2.36 20.20 2.18
CA TRP A 110 -1.11 20.95 2.13
C TRP A 110 0.13 20.06 2.25
N TYR A 111 0.07 19.05 3.14
CA TYR A 111 1.13 18.04 3.27
C TYR A 111 1.33 17.28 1.96
N VAL A 112 0.26 16.82 1.34
CA VAL A 112 0.29 16.07 0.07
C VAL A 112 0.77 16.95 -1.08
N ALA A 113 0.35 18.24 -1.12
CA ALA A 113 0.78 19.21 -2.10
C ALA A 113 2.29 19.46 -2.02
N LYS A 114 2.83 19.67 -0.81
CA LYS A 114 4.27 19.82 -0.61
C LYS A 114 5.07 18.61 -1.10
N MET A 115 4.56 17.41 -0.90
CA MET A 115 5.19 16.19 -1.42
C MET A 115 4.99 15.98 -2.92
N ARG A 116 4.27 16.89 -3.60
CA ARG A 116 4.06 16.88 -5.04
C ARG A 116 3.50 15.52 -5.51
N MET A 117 2.49 15.01 -4.80
CA MET A 117 1.77 13.79 -5.15
C MET A 117 0.98 13.95 -6.44
N ILE A 118 0.45 12.87 -7.00
CA ILE A 118 -0.34 12.89 -8.23
C ILE A 118 -1.83 12.83 -7.89
N PRO A 119 -2.53 13.99 -7.80
CA PRO A 119 -3.97 14.00 -7.60
C PRO A 119 -4.68 13.68 -8.92
N ILE A 120 -5.60 12.71 -8.92
CA ILE A 120 -6.39 12.34 -10.10
C ILE A 120 -7.88 12.49 -9.84
N ASP A 121 -8.60 12.92 -10.87
CA ASP A 121 -10.05 12.87 -10.92
C ASP A 121 -10.49 11.50 -11.46
N ARG A 122 -11.08 10.69 -10.58
CA ARG A 122 -11.52 9.34 -10.94
C ARG A 122 -12.80 9.31 -11.79
N GLY A 123 -13.46 10.45 -11.96
CA GLY A 123 -14.68 10.58 -12.79
C GLY A 123 -14.39 10.42 -14.29
N SER A 124 -13.18 10.78 -14.73
CA SER A 124 -12.76 10.64 -16.12
C SER A 124 -11.54 9.74 -16.22
N ARG A 125 -11.76 8.42 -16.35
CA ARG A 125 -10.69 7.40 -16.33
C ARG A 125 -9.56 7.68 -17.31
N SER A 126 -9.86 8.03 -18.56
CA SER A 126 -8.86 8.27 -19.60
C SER A 126 -8.05 9.56 -19.36
N LYS A 127 -8.69 10.64 -18.89
CA LYS A 127 -7.99 11.89 -18.52
C LYS A 127 -7.11 11.68 -17.30
N ALA A 128 -7.61 10.98 -16.27
CA ALA A 128 -6.87 10.64 -15.06
C ALA A 128 -5.61 9.85 -15.38
N LEU A 129 -5.72 8.84 -16.26
CA LEU A 129 -4.59 8.02 -16.66
C LEU A 129 -3.54 8.82 -17.44
N ARG A 130 -3.96 9.62 -18.43
CA ARG A 130 -3.04 10.51 -19.16
C ARG A 130 -2.32 11.48 -18.23
N GLN A 131 -3.04 12.06 -17.28
CA GLN A 131 -2.46 12.95 -16.26
C GLN A 131 -1.45 12.21 -15.39
N ALA A 132 -1.78 11.00 -14.91
CA ALA A 132 -0.89 10.18 -14.10
C ALA A 132 0.40 9.82 -14.85
N VAL A 133 0.30 9.45 -16.13
CA VAL A 133 1.48 9.17 -16.98
C VAL A 133 2.33 10.43 -17.17
N LYS A 134 1.71 11.56 -17.54
CA LYS A 134 2.43 12.82 -17.74
C LYS A 134 3.22 13.25 -16.51
N ILE A 135 2.53 13.35 -15.37
CA ILE A 135 3.17 13.75 -14.10
C ILE A 135 4.15 12.67 -13.63
N GLY A 136 3.79 11.40 -13.76
CA GLY A 136 4.66 10.27 -13.43
C GLY A 136 6.00 10.36 -14.15
N ARG A 137 5.99 10.59 -15.47
CA ARG A 137 7.22 10.75 -16.28
C ARG A 137 8.13 11.88 -15.79
N GLU A 138 7.54 13.03 -15.38
CA GLU A 138 8.31 14.12 -14.81
C GLU A 138 8.92 13.72 -13.45
N ARG A 139 8.18 12.99 -12.62
CA ARG A 139 8.62 12.58 -11.28
C ARG A 139 9.65 11.44 -11.32
N MET A 140 9.59 10.54 -12.32
CA MET A 140 10.62 9.50 -12.49
C MET A 140 12.01 10.11 -12.72
N ARG A 141 12.09 11.28 -13.39
CA ARG A 141 13.36 12.02 -13.54
C ARG A 141 13.93 12.55 -12.23
N GLU A 142 13.10 12.64 -11.17
CA GLU A 142 13.50 13.02 -9.82
C GLU A 142 13.93 11.82 -8.96
N ASN A 143 14.05 10.61 -9.54
CA ASN A 143 14.34 9.33 -8.87
C ASN A 143 13.30 8.92 -7.82
N ARG A 144 12.02 9.15 -8.12
CA ARG A 144 10.92 8.83 -7.19
C ARG A 144 10.35 7.43 -7.42
N GLN A 145 9.75 6.86 -6.38
CA GLN A 145 9.09 5.56 -6.39
C GLN A 145 7.57 5.76 -6.41
N LEU A 146 6.95 5.43 -7.55
CA LEU A 146 5.50 5.59 -7.75
C LEU A 146 4.74 4.41 -7.14
N ILE A 147 3.88 4.68 -6.18
CA ILE A 147 3.01 3.69 -5.59
C ILE A 147 1.65 3.74 -6.27
N ILE A 148 1.26 2.62 -6.86
CA ILE A 148 -0.06 2.44 -7.44
C ILE A 148 -0.65 1.11 -6.98
N TYR A 149 -1.90 1.14 -6.57
CA TYR A 149 -2.67 -0.06 -6.23
C TYR A 149 -3.34 -0.60 -7.50
N PRO A 150 -2.90 -1.75 -8.04
CA PRO A 150 -3.32 -2.21 -9.37
C PRO A 150 -4.83 -2.45 -9.49
N GLU A 151 -5.49 -2.82 -8.40
CA GLU A 151 -6.93 -3.05 -8.37
C GLU A 151 -7.76 -1.76 -8.24
N GLY A 152 -7.13 -0.63 -7.87
CA GLY A 152 -7.75 0.69 -7.72
C GLY A 152 -8.74 0.81 -6.55
N THR A 153 -9.00 -0.27 -5.83
CA THR A 153 -9.85 -0.31 -4.64
C THR A 153 -9.42 -1.43 -3.69
N ARG A 154 -9.72 -1.29 -2.40
CA ARG A 154 -9.43 -2.33 -1.41
C ARG A 154 -10.35 -3.53 -1.61
N ARG A 155 -9.75 -4.72 -1.71
CA ARG A 155 -10.44 -6.01 -1.80
C ARG A 155 -10.07 -6.89 -0.61
N PRO A 156 -10.98 -7.76 -0.13
CA PRO A 156 -10.64 -8.66 0.97
C PRO A 156 -9.59 -9.69 0.54
N PRO A 157 -8.80 -10.24 1.48
CA PRO A 157 -7.89 -11.35 1.19
C PRO A 157 -8.59 -12.53 0.54
N GLY A 158 -7.94 -13.17 -0.43
CA GLY A 158 -8.50 -14.30 -1.19
C GLY A 158 -9.58 -13.93 -2.21
N ALA A 159 -9.89 -12.64 -2.40
CA ALA A 159 -10.81 -12.23 -3.45
C ALA A 159 -10.17 -12.38 -4.82
N GLU A 160 -10.98 -12.77 -5.82
CA GLU A 160 -10.56 -12.82 -7.22
C GLU A 160 -9.80 -11.57 -7.67
N PRO A 161 -8.66 -11.72 -8.36
CA PRO A 161 -7.89 -10.58 -8.85
C PRO A 161 -8.69 -9.68 -9.79
N ALA A 162 -8.62 -8.34 -9.60
CA ALA A 162 -9.34 -7.39 -10.44
C ALA A 162 -8.44 -6.21 -10.84
N TYR A 163 -7.29 -6.54 -11.42
CA TYR A 163 -6.28 -5.58 -11.85
C TYR A 163 -6.81 -4.68 -12.96
N LYS A 164 -6.53 -3.40 -12.86
CA LYS A 164 -6.99 -2.38 -13.81
C LYS A 164 -5.92 -2.07 -14.84
N TYR A 165 -6.35 -1.71 -16.03
CA TYR A 165 -5.45 -1.37 -17.14
C TYR A 165 -4.49 -0.19 -16.83
N GLY A 166 -4.79 0.61 -15.82
CA GLY A 166 -3.95 1.75 -15.43
C GLY A 166 -2.50 1.39 -15.09
N ILE A 167 -2.25 0.24 -14.45
CA ILE A 167 -0.89 -0.21 -14.16
C ILE A 167 -0.14 -0.62 -15.43
N VAL A 168 -0.83 -1.24 -16.37
CA VAL A 168 -0.28 -1.67 -17.67
C VAL A 168 0.18 -0.46 -18.48
N GLU A 169 -0.63 0.60 -18.52
CA GLU A 169 -0.28 1.81 -19.23
C GLU A 169 0.88 2.57 -18.57
N LEU A 170 0.90 2.64 -17.23
CA LEU A 170 2.04 3.22 -16.51
C LEU A 170 3.33 2.45 -16.77
N TYR A 171 3.30 1.12 -16.74
CA TYR A 171 4.45 0.27 -17.09
C TYR A 171 4.95 0.58 -18.51
N ALA A 172 4.05 0.54 -19.48
CA ALA A 172 4.40 0.75 -20.90
C ALA A 172 4.94 2.16 -21.18
N GLN A 173 4.46 3.18 -20.46
CA GLN A 173 4.79 4.58 -20.72
C GLN A 173 5.95 5.12 -19.88
N LEU A 174 6.16 4.62 -18.67
CA LEU A 174 7.22 5.12 -17.80
C LEU A 174 8.54 4.37 -18.00
N GLN A 175 8.51 3.15 -18.52
CA GLN A 175 9.69 2.34 -18.83
C GLN A 175 10.66 2.22 -17.63
N VAL A 176 10.11 1.94 -16.47
CA VAL A 176 10.84 1.70 -15.22
C VAL A 176 10.41 0.35 -14.61
N PRO A 177 11.26 -0.27 -13.78
CA PRO A 177 10.90 -1.52 -13.11
C PRO A 177 9.61 -1.41 -12.29
N VAL A 178 8.84 -2.49 -12.24
CA VAL A 178 7.65 -2.61 -11.38
C VAL A 178 7.92 -3.64 -10.29
N VAL A 179 7.84 -3.23 -9.04
CA VAL A 179 8.01 -4.08 -7.87
C VAL A 179 6.64 -4.48 -7.32
N PRO A 180 6.20 -5.73 -7.51
CA PRO A 180 4.97 -6.23 -6.92
C PRO A 180 5.12 -6.34 -5.40
N VAL A 181 4.03 -6.11 -4.63
CA VAL A 181 4.05 -6.29 -3.18
C VAL A 181 2.83 -7.08 -2.73
N ALA A 182 3.08 -8.27 -2.18
CA ALA A 182 2.08 -9.15 -1.61
C ALA A 182 1.91 -8.90 -0.11
N HIS A 183 0.68 -9.01 0.40
CA HIS A 183 0.39 -8.96 1.82
C HIS A 183 -1.02 -9.48 2.13
N VAL A 184 -1.29 -9.74 3.40
CA VAL A 184 -2.61 -10.18 3.90
C VAL A 184 -3.15 -9.27 5.00
N ALA A 185 -2.81 -7.98 4.94
CA ALA A 185 -3.17 -6.99 5.95
C ALA A 185 -4.69 -6.86 6.17
N GLY A 186 -5.49 -7.19 5.15
CA GLY A 186 -6.96 -7.19 5.25
C GLY A 186 -7.53 -8.19 6.26
N LEU A 187 -6.78 -9.20 6.69
CA LEU A 187 -7.17 -10.10 7.78
C LEU A 187 -7.14 -9.37 9.12
N TYR A 188 -6.12 -8.57 9.36
CA TYR A 188 -5.84 -7.94 10.65
C TYR A 188 -6.46 -6.55 10.78
N TRP A 189 -6.50 -5.80 9.67
CA TRP A 189 -7.12 -4.47 9.59
C TRP A 189 -8.08 -4.42 8.39
N PRO A 190 -9.25 -5.08 8.50
CA PRO A 190 -10.19 -5.18 7.39
C PRO A 190 -10.80 -3.83 7.01
N ARG A 191 -11.06 -3.68 5.71
CA ARG A 191 -11.65 -2.46 5.13
C ARG A 191 -13.00 -2.14 5.79
N ARG A 192 -13.19 -0.89 6.23
CA ARG A 192 -14.45 -0.38 6.81
C ARG A 192 -14.97 -1.16 8.02
N LYS A 193 -14.14 -1.92 8.68
CA LYS A 193 -14.48 -2.59 9.94
C LYS A 193 -13.85 -1.84 11.11
N PHE A 194 -14.49 -1.93 12.26
CA PHE A 194 -14.01 -1.30 13.50
C PHE A 194 -12.88 -2.12 14.14
N MET A 195 -13.00 -3.43 14.09
CA MET A 195 -12.07 -4.35 14.76
C MET A 195 -10.68 -4.37 14.14
N ARG A 196 -9.67 -4.46 15.03
CA ARG A 196 -8.25 -4.65 14.71
C ARG A 196 -7.79 -5.91 15.39
N TYR A 197 -7.38 -6.87 14.60
CA TYR A 197 -7.03 -8.18 15.11
C TYR A 197 -5.54 -8.27 15.40
N PRO A 198 -5.15 -8.91 16.54
CA PRO A 198 -3.75 -9.13 16.87
C PRO A 198 -3.11 -10.16 15.94
N GLY A 199 -1.78 -10.13 15.85
CA GLY A 199 -1.00 -11.11 15.12
C GLY A 199 0.12 -10.48 14.29
N VAL A 200 0.61 -11.23 13.31
CA VAL A 200 1.73 -10.82 12.47
C VAL A 200 1.23 -10.54 11.06
N ILE A 201 1.33 -9.27 10.65
CA ILE A 201 0.97 -8.83 9.30
C ILE A 201 2.22 -8.93 8.43
N ARG A 202 2.28 -9.97 7.60
CA ARG A 202 3.39 -10.16 6.68
C ARG A 202 3.13 -9.48 5.35
N ALA A 203 4.19 -8.86 4.84
CA ALA A 203 4.23 -8.30 3.50
C ALA A 203 5.57 -8.62 2.85
N ARG A 204 5.56 -8.81 1.53
CA ARG A 204 6.74 -9.18 0.76
C ARG A 204 6.84 -8.34 -0.49
N PHE A 205 7.94 -7.61 -0.62
CA PHE A 205 8.36 -7.04 -1.90
C PHE A 205 8.92 -8.16 -2.76
N LEU A 206 8.41 -8.31 -3.97
CA LEU A 206 8.85 -9.34 -4.91
C LEU A 206 9.94 -8.79 -5.84
N PRO A 207 10.69 -9.67 -6.51
CA PRO A 207 11.64 -9.24 -7.52
C PRO A 207 11.00 -8.32 -8.56
N PRO A 208 11.72 -7.29 -9.03
CA PRO A 208 11.17 -6.35 -9.98
C PRO A 208 10.86 -7.01 -11.33
N ILE A 209 9.80 -6.56 -11.95
CA ILE A 209 9.48 -6.85 -13.35
C ILE A 209 10.10 -5.73 -14.16
N GLU A 210 11.17 -6.07 -14.89
CA GLU A 210 11.91 -5.11 -15.72
C GLU A 210 11.06 -4.63 -16.91
N PRO A 211 11.29 -3.40 -17.44
CA PRO A 211 10.63 -2.92 -18.65
C PRO A 211 11.00 -3.78 -19.88
N GLY A 212 10.12 -3.80 -20.88
CA GLY A 212 10.35 -4.49 -22.15
C GLY A 212 9.39 -5.63 -22.45
N LEU A 213 8.58 -6.08 -21.50
CA LEU A 213 7.53 -7.07 -21.77
C LEU A 213 6.38 -6.44 -22.57
N SER A 214 5.64 -7.28 -23.30
CA SER A 214 4.36 -6.87 -23.87
C SER A 214 3.39 -6.47 -22.75
N ARG A 215 2.36 -5.69 -23.07
CA ARG A 215 1.35 -5.28 -22.09
C ARG A 215 0.64 -6.48 -21.46
N GLU A 216 0.40 -7.51 -22.23
CA GLU A 216 -0.26 -8.72 -21.80
C GLU A 216 0.65 -9.56 -20.92
N ASP A 217 1.87 -9.85 -21.34
CA ASP A 217 2.85 -10.63 -20.57
C ASP A 217 3.16 -9.97 -19.23
N PHE A 218 3.31 -8.64 -19.23
CA PHE A 218 3.49 -7.87 -18.00
C PHE A 218 2.32 -8.07 -17.04
N LEU A 219 1.08 -7.91 -17.51
CA LEU A 219 -0.10 -8.03 -16.66
C LEU A 219 -0.25 -9.45 -16.11
N GLN A 220 -0.08 -10.46 -16.95
CA GLN A 220 -0.13 -11.86 -16.54
C GLN A 220 0.96 -12.19 -15.52
N ARG A 221 2.18 -11.73 -15.73
CA ARG A 221 3.29 -11.92 -14.80
C ARG A 221 3.03 -11.23 -13.46
N LEU A 222 2.60 -9.96 -13.49
CA LEU A 222 2.27 -9.18 -12.29
C LEU A 222 1.19 -9.88 -11.44
N ILE A 223 0.11 -10.35 -12.08
CA ILE A 223 -0.97 -11.06 -11.41
C ILE A 223 -0.44 -12.36 -10.82
N ARG A 224 0.17 -13.22 -11.65
CA ARG A 224 0.65 -14.54 -11.24
C ARG A 224 1.58 -14.46 -10.04
N GLU A 225 2.61 -13.60 -10.10
CA GLU A 225 3.60 -13.50 -9.03
C GLU A 225 3.02 -12.88 -7.76
N THR A 226 2.18 -11.85 -7.89
CA THR A 226 1.56 -11.20 -6.72
C THR A 226 0.57 -12.12 -6.02
N GLU A 227 -0.31 -12.79 -6.78
CA GLU A 227 -1.33 -13.66 -6.20
C GLU A 227 -0.71 -14.92 -5.58
N ALA A 228 0.28 -15.53 -6.24
CA ALA A 228 0.99 -16.67 -5.66
C ALA A 228 1.62 -16.32 -4.29
N ALA A 229 2.28 -15.18 -4.19
CA ALA A 229 2.84 -14.73 -2.92
C ALA A 229 1.75 -14.37 -1.89
N CYS A 230 0.61 -13.81 -2.31
CA CYS A 230 -0.52 -13.57 -1.41
C CYS A 230 -1.13 -14.87 -0.89
N ASP A 231 -1.23 -15.90 -1.73
CA ASP A 231 -1.73 -17.23 -1.37
C ASP A 231 -0.81 -17.90 -0.34
N GLU A 232 0.51 -17.83 -0.53
CA GLU A 232 1.47 -18.31 0.47
C GLU A 232 1.28 -17.63 1.82
N LEU A 233 1.22 -16.29 1.82
CA LEU A 233 1.03 -15.50 3.04
C LEU A 233 -0.34 -15.77 3.70
N LEU A 234 -1.38 -16.02 2.90
CA LEU A 234 -2.71 -16.37 3.39
C LEU A 234 -2.72 -17.74 4.08
N LEU A 235 -2.10 -18.74 3.46
CA LEU A 235 -1.96 -20.07 4.05
C LEU A 235 -1.12 -20.05 5.32
N GLU A 236 -0.04 -19.25 5.33
CA GLU A 236 0.79 -19.07 6.51
C GLU A 236 0.01 -18.41 7.66
N ALA A 237 -0.75 -17.35 7.36
CA ALA A 237 -1.60 -16.68 8.34
C ALA A 237 -2.67 -17.63 8.90
N ALA A 238 -3.31 -18.43 8.04
CA ALA A 238 -4.36 -19.38 8.43
C ALA A 238 -3.86 -20.55 9.29
N ARG A 239 -2.56 -20.89 9.21
CA ARG A 239 -1.95 -21.92 10.07
C ARG A 239 -1.69 -21.44 11.49
N SER A 240 -1.71 -20.13 11.73
CA SER A 240 -1.51 -19.59 13.08
C SER A 240 -2.68 -19.96 13.98
N PRO A 241 -2.46 -20.52 15.19
CA PRO A 241 -3.55 -20.91 16.10
C PRO A 241 -4.48 -19.74 16.47
N ASN A 242 -3.95 -18.53 16.45
CA ASN A 242 -4.66 -17.30 16.80
C ASN A 242 -4.87 -16.39 15.59
N HIS A 243 -5.10 -16.96 14.40
CA HIS A 243 -5.38 -16.14 13.22
C HIS A 243 -6.69 -15.35 13.37
N PRO A 244 -6.79 -14.17 12.74
CA PRO A 244 -8.04 -13.41 12.67
C PRO A 244 -9.16 -14.22 12.01
N PRO A 245 -10.44 -13.85 12.22
CA PRO A 245 -11.54 -14.43 11.48
C PRO A 245 -11.30 -14.28 9.98
N LEU A 246 -11.34 -15.41 9.26
CA LEU A 246 -11.14 -15.42 7.82
C LEU A 246 -12.41 -14.94 7.10
N PRO A 247 -12.31 -13.99 6.17
CA PRO A 247 -13.45 -13.62 5.33
C PRO A 247 -13.83 -14.79 4.39
N PRO A 248 -15.09 -14.84 3.91
CA PRO A 248 -15.55 -15.90 3.01
C PRO A 248 -14.64 -16.10 1.79
N THR A 249 -14.11 -15.02 1.22
CA THR A 249 -13.17 -15.08 0.09
C THR A 249 -11.85 -15.80 0.44
N ALA A 250 -11.33 -15.59 1.65
CA ALA A 250 -10.12 -16.27 2.11
C ALA A 250 -10.38 -17.77 2.37
N ILE A 251 -11.55 -18.10 2.93
CA ILE A 251 -11.93 -19.50 3.16
C ILE A 251 -12.01 -20.24 1.82
N ALA A 252 -12.77 -19.70 0.86
CA ALA A 252 -12.92 -20.30 -0.47
C ALA A 252 -11.56 -20.48 -1.16
N ARG A 253 -10.69 -19.45 -1.11
CA ARG A 253 -9.37 -19.53 -1.72
C ARG A 253 -8.46 -20.59 -1.08
N ILE A 254 -8.49 -20.72 0.24
CA ILE A 254 -7.72 -21.76 0.96
C ILE A 254 -8.21 -23.15 0.57
N GLU A 255 -9.53 -23.35 0.38
CA GLU A 255 -10.08 -24.63 -0.06
C GLU A 255 -9.64 -25.01 -1.48
N GLU A 256 -9.63 -24.05 -2.42
CA GLU A 256 -9.07 -24.26 -3.77
C GLU A 256 -7.60 -24.67 -3.70
N LEU A 257 -6.78 -23.89 -3.00
CA LEU A 257 -5.35 -24.16 -2.88
C LEU A 257 -5.01 -25.51 -2.23
N LYS A 258 -5.91 -26.05 -1.41
CA LYS A 258 -5.76 -27.41 -0.85
C LYS A 258 -6.07 -28.49 -1.88
N LYS A 259 -7.07 -28.25 -2.75
CA LYS A 259 -7.43 -29.20 -3.82
C LYS A 259 -6.36 -29.30 -4.89
N ASP A 260 -5.71 -28.17 -5.23
CA ASP A 260 -4.64 -28.13 -6.24
C ASP A 260 -3.34 -28.83 -5.78
N ARG A 261 -3.22 -29.14 -4.49
CA ARG A 261 -2.06 -29.81 -3.88
C ARG A 261 -2.31 -31.29 -3.55
N SER A 262 -3.56 -31.77 -3.66
CA SER A 262 -3.96 -33.18 -3.45
C SER A 262 -3.97 -33.94 -4.77
#